data_2e7e3807423f2f29311a9fd2983f7289
#
_entry.id   2e7e3807423f2f29311a9fd2983f7289
#
_cell.length_a   1.000
_cell.length_b   1.000
_cell.length_c   1.000
_cell.angle_alpha   90.00
_cell.angle_beta   90.00
_cell.angle_gamma   90.00
#
_symmetry.space_group_name_H-M   'P 1'
#
loop_
_entity.id
_entity.type
_entity.pdbx_description
1 polymer ?
#
loop_
_entity_poly.entity_id
_entity_poly.type
_entity_poly.pdbx_seq_one_letter_code
_entity_poly.pdbx_strand_id
1 'polypeptide(L)'
;MPTAKIMSGPAPEHVDPNKFGGDPFQDDPRILPAFNGSSPSGDVTAEVVYANYGTLADFQQLAKLGISVKGKIVLVRYGENFRGIKTYIAQQYGAVGVLIYSDPADDGYFRGDMYPRGPYRPETAVQRGSIQFLPIYPGDPTTPGVASTLDLPDSKRIPVDKLQNNQPSIPTNPLSYHDAAPILKALGGAESPRDWQGALPFTYHLGAGGTHSTPPKSPSTCTSTRTSPSAPSGT
;
A
#
# COMPACT_ATOMS: atom_id res chain seq x y z
N MET A 1 -1.09 -3.14 -25.11
CA MET A 1 -0.77 -2.37 -23.90
C MET A 1 -0.25 -3.33 -22.86
N PRO A 2 0.93 -3.16 -22.26
CA PRO A 2 1.35 -4.05 -21.20
C PRO A 2 0.53 -3.72 -19.95
N THR A 3 -0.44 -4.56 -19.65
CA THR A 3 -1.10 -4.58 -18.35
C THR A 3 -0.16 -5.22 -17.34
N ALA A 4 0.41 -4.43 -16.44
CA ALA A 4 1.12 -4.99 -15.31
C ALA A 4 0.08 -5.62 -14.37
N LYS A 5 -0.02 -6.94 -14.37
CA LYS A 5 -0.83 -7.69 -13.42
C LYS A 5 0.00 -7.89 -12.16
N ILE A 6 -0.27 -7.08 -11.13
CA ILE A 6 0.31 -7.34 -9.81
C ILE A 6 -0.49 -8.46 -9.18
N MET A 7 0.14 -9.60 -9.05
CA MET A 7 -0.39 -10.73 -8.29
C MET A 7 0.14 -10.60 -6.87
N SER A 8 -0.57 -9.94 -5.97
CA SER A 8 -0.34 -10.10 -4.54
C SER A 8 -0.97 -11.42 -4.06
N GLY A 9 -0.38 -12.48 -4.47
CA GLY A 9 -0.56 -13.81 -3.90
C GLY A 9 0.67 -14.12 -3.05
N PRO A 10 0.89 -15.37 -2.63
CA PRO A 10 2.16 -15.79 -2.10
C PRO A 10 3.22 -15.70 -3.22
N ALA A 11 3.52 -14.48 -3.65
CA ALA A 11 4.73 -14.24 -4.39
C ALA A 11 5.84 -14.65 -3.44
N PRO A 12 6.74 -15.51 -3.87
CA PRO A 12 7.82 -15.93 -3.03
C PRO A 12 8.64 -14.70 -2.63
N GLU A 13 8.57 -14.35 -1.37
CA GLU A 13 9.51 -13.44 -0.75
C GLU A 13 10.84 -14.18 -0.66
N HIS A 14 11.48 -14.46 -1.81
CA HIS A 14 12.69 -15.26 -1.83
C HIS A 14 13.92 -14.38 -1.73
N VAL A 15 14.71 -14.68 -0.73
CA VAL A 15 16.12 -14.30 -0.71
C VAL A 15 16.86 -15.27 -1.62
N ASP A 16 17.57 -14.75 -2.62
CA ASP A 16 18.41 -15.58 -3.50
C ASP A 16 19.49 -16.30 -2.68
N PRO A 17 19.45 -17.64 -2.55
CA PRO A 17 20.40 -18.38 -1.72
C PRO A 17 21.84 -18.25 -2.22
N ASN A 18 22.04 -17.97 -3.51
CA ASN A 18 23.36 -17.81 -4.10
C ASN A 18 23.97 -16.45 -3.74
N LYS A 19 23.16 -15.45 -3.51
CA LYS A 19 23.64 -14.11 -3.12
C LYS A 19 23.88 -13.96 -1.62
N PHE A 20 23.08 -14.62 -0.77
CA PHE A 20 23.02 -14.28 0.65
C PHE A 20 23.06 -15.49 1.59
N GLY A 21 23.27 -16.71 1.06
CA GLY A 21 23.29 -17.93 1.88
C GLY A 21 21.89 -18.47 2.22
N GLY A 22 20.84 -17.86 1.65
CA GLY A 22 19.45 -18.29 1.83
C GLY A 22 18.82 -17.83 3.13
N ASP A 23 17.50 -17.95 3.19
CA ASP A 23 16.68 -17.78 4.38
C ASP A 23 16.09 -19.16 4.76
N PRO A 24 16.43 -19.74 5.94
CA PRO A 24 15.94 -21.05 6.34
C PRO A 24 14.41 -21.09 6.54
N PHE A 25 13.76 -19.95 6.61
CA PHE A 25 12.32 -19.83 6.85
C PHE A 25 11.51 -19.52 5.59
N GLN A 26 12.14 -19.20 4.45
CA GLN A 26 11.41 -18.74 3.25
C GLN A 26 10.40 -19.76 2.69
N ASP A 27 10.64 -21.04 2.90
CA ASP A 27 9.76 -22.13 2.43
C ASP A 27 8.87 -22.68 3.56
N ASP A 28 8.80 -22.02 4.71
CA ASP A 28 7.95 -22.46 5.83
C ASP A 28 6.46 -22.31 5.43
N PRO A 29 5.66 -23.39 5.45
CA PRO A 29 4.26 -23.38 5.05
C PRO A 29 3.37 -22.48 5.95
N ARG A 30 3.89 -22.03 7.09
CA ARG A 30 3.22 -21.11 7.99
C ARG A 30 3.37 -19.65 7.62
N ILE A 31 4.21 -19.32 6.60
CA ILE A 31 4.36 -17.95 6.12
C ILE A 31 3.04 -17.45 5.56
N LEU A 32 2.60 -16.31 6.09
CA LEU A 32 1.38 -15.66 5.62
C LEU A 32 1.62 -14.91 4.31
N PRO A 33 0.65 -14.90 3.38
CA PRO A 33 0.74 -14.09 2.17
C PRO A 33 0.85 -12.60 2.51
N ALA A 34 1.29 -11.80 1.54
CA ALA A 34 1.31 -10.36 1.66
C ALA A 34 -0.13 -9.81 1.82
N PHE A 35 -0.39 -9.06 2.89
CA PHE A 35 -1.70 -8.47 3.16
C PHE A 35 -1.60 -7.23 4.04
N ASN A 36 -2.64 -6.41 3.99
CA ASN A 36 -2.94 -5.41 5.01
C ASN A 36 -4.22 -5.79 5.74
N GLY A 37 -4.11 -6.00 7.07
CA GLY A 37 -5.26 -6.25 7.93
C GLY A 37 -6.27 -5.11 7.86
N SER A 38 -7.55 -5.43 7.90
CA SER A 38 -8.67 -4.48 7.78
C SER A 38 -8.82 -3.81 6.41
N SER A 39 -8.10 -4.27 5.39
CA SER A 39 -8.37 -3.86 4.02
C SER A 39 -9.67 -4.49 3.54
N PRO A 40 -10.62 -3.72 3.01
CA PRO A 40 -11.79 -4.30 2.35
C PRO A 40 -11.35 -5.07 1.10
N SER A 41 -12.16 -6.07 0.73
CA SER A 41 -12.05 -6.72 -0.58
C SER A 41 -12.50 -5.74 -1.68
N GLY A 42 -11.87 -5.83 -2.84
CA GLY A 42 -12.25 -5.00 -3.98
C GLY A 42 -11.51 -5.40 -5.24
N ASP A 43 -12.09 -5.03 -6.38
CA ASP A 43 -11.47 -5.10 -7.70
C ASP A 43 -11.47 -3.69 -8.26
N VAL A 44 -10.28 -3.11 -8.42
CA VAL A 44 -10.11 -1.72 -8.85
C VAL A 44 -9.12 -1.65 -10.00
N THR A 45 -9.58 -1.04 -11.08
CA THR A 45 -8.74 -0.68 -12.23
C THR A 45 -8.76 0.84 -12.40
N ALA A 46 -7.63 1.50 -12.20
CA ALA A 46 -7.51 2.95 -12.32
C ALA A 46 -6.06 3.37 -12.62
N GLU A 47 -5.88 4.62 -13.01
CA GLU A 47 -4.55 5.24 -13.11
C GLU A 47 -3.89 5.30 -11.75
N VAL A 48 -2.55 5.26 -11.72
CA VAL A 48 -1.75 5.34 -10.50
C VAL A 48 -1.12 6.73 -10.37
N VAL A 49 -1.18 7.29 -9.16
CA VAL A 49 -0.48 8.52 -8.76
C VAL A 49 0.47 8.20 -7.62
N TYR A 50 1.72 8.63 -7.75
CA TYR A 50 2.70 8.56 -6.66
C TYR A 50 2.51 9.74 -5.70
N ALA A 51 2.39 9.44 -4.41
CA ALA A 51 2.10 10.43 -3.36
C ALA A 51 3.07 10.34 -2.17
N ASN A 52 4.36 10.13 -2.43
CA ASN A 52 5.42 10.12 -1.43
C ASN A 52 5.09 9.22 -0.22
N TYR A 53 5.10 9.75 0.99
CA TYR A 53 4.71 9.02 2.21
C TYR A 53 3.19 8.99 2.45
N GLY A 54 2.38 9.64 1.62
CA GLY A 54 0.93 9.70 1.81
C GLY A 54 0.52 10.46 3.08
N THR A 55 1.29 11.46 3.48
CA THR A 55 0.93 12.39 4.54
C THR A 55 -0.09 13.41 4.05
N LEU A 56 -0.74 14.13 4.96
CA LEU A 56 -1.64 15.23 4.57
C LEU A 56 -0.89 16.30 3.75
N ALA A 57 0.36 16.58 4.12
CA ALA A 57 1.21 17.55 3.40
C ALA A 57 1.49 17.09 1.96
N ASP A 58 1.72 15.78 1.74
CA ASP A 58 1.93 15.23 0.41
C ASP A 58 0.69 15.40 -0.48
N PHE A 59 -0.49 15.10 0.03
CA PHE A 59 -1.75 15.30 -0.72
C PHE A 59 -2.03 16.78 -1.00
N GLN A 60 -1.72 17.67 -0.05
CA GLN A 60 -1.81 19.11 -0.27
C GLN A 60 -0.81 19.59 -1.33
N GLN A 61 0.39 19.02 -1.36
CA GLN A 61 1.40 19.32 -2.37
C GLN A 61 0.94 18.85 -3.76
N LEU A 62 0.38 17.64 -3.89
CA LEU A 62 -0.23 17.17 -5.15
C LEU A 62 -1.32 18.13 -5.63
N ALA A 63 -2.20 18.58 -4.73
CA ALA A 63 -3.24 19.54 -5.06
C ALA A 63 -2.68 20.88 -5.56
N LYS A 64 -1.60 21.40 -4.94
CA LYS A 64 -0.88 22.60 -5.40
C LYS A 64 -0.25 22.42 -6.79
N LEU A 65 0.18 21.20 -7.10
CA LEU A 65 0.70 20.84 -8.43
C LEU A 65 -0.41 20.57 -9.47
N GLY A 66 -1.69 20.71 -9.09
CA GLY A 66 -2.82 20.45 -9.98
C GLY A 66 -3.09 18.98 -10.21
N ILE A 67 -2.55 18.06 -9.37
CA ILE A 67 -2.70 16.63 -9.51
C ILE A 67 -3.80 16.14 -8.57
N SER A 68 -4.87 15.58 -9.15
CA SER A 68 -5.96 14.97 -8.41
C SER A 68 -5.76 13.46 -8.30
N VAL A 69 -6.01 12.91 -7.11
CA VAL A 69 -6.05 11.47 -6.85
C VAL A 69 -7.46 10.90 -6.89
N LYS A 70 -8.48 11.74 -7.11
CA LYS A 70 -9.87 11.30 -7.16
C LYS A 70 -10.09 10.28 -8.27
N GLY A 71 -10.65 9.12 -7.91
CA GLY A 71 -10.88 8.00 -8.82
C GLY A 71 -9.61 7.27 -9.24
N LYS A 72 -8.46 7.50 -8.56
CA LYS A 72 -7.18 6.89 -8.90
C LYS A 72 -6.67 5.98 -7.78
N ILE A 73 -5.73 5.10 -8.11
CA ILE A 73 -4.96 4.34 -7.15
C ILE A 73 -3.77 5.20 -6.71
N VAL A 74 -3.53 5.29 -5.41
CA VAL A 74 -2.40 6.03 -4.85
C VAL A 74 -1.30 5.05 -4.48
N LEU A 75 -0.07 5.29 -4.98
CA LEU A 75 1.12 4.56 -4.59
C LEU A 75 1.90 5.41 -3.59
N VAL A 76 2.14 4.85 -2.39
CA VAL A 76 2.85 5.52 -1.31
C VAL A 76 3.93 4.63 -0.72
N ARG A 77 4.97 5.23 -0.14
CA ARG A 77 5.99 4.51 0.60
C ARG A 77 5.71 4.50 2.11
N TYR A 78 6.21 3.48 2.80
CA TYR A 78 6.23 3.43 4.26
C TYR A 78 7.13 4.55 4.82
N GLY A 79 6.83 5.01 6.02
CA GLY A 79 7.52 6.08 6.71
C GLY A 79 6.59 7.23 7.09
N GLU A 80 7.05 8.16 7.90
CA GLU A 80 6.46 9.44 8.32
C GLU A 80 5.13 9.33 9.09
N ASN A 81 4.20 8.47 8.69
CA ASN A 81 2.93 8.27 9.39
C ASN A 81 2.51 6.79 9.42
N PHE A 82 1.56 6.47 10.29
CA PHE A 82 0.98 5.13 10.37
C PHE A 82 0.26 4.74 9.07
N ARG A 83 0.43 3.47 8.62
CA ARG A 83 -0.10 2.99 7.34
C ARG A 83 -1.62 3.20 7.16
N GLY A 84 -2.40 3.05 8.23
CA GLY A 84 -3.84 3.30 8.18
C GLY A 84 -4.18 4.77 7.90
N ILE A 85 -3.35 5.71 8.36
CA ILE A 85 -3.54 7.13 8.09
C ILE A 85 -3.29 7.46 6.63
N LYS A 86 -2.35 6.77 5.96
CA LYS A 86 -2.15 6.92 4.50
C LYS A 86 -3.43 6.55 3.74
N THR A 87 -4.05 5.41 4.10
CA THR A 87 -5.32 4.98 3.51
C THR A 87 -6.47 5.94 3.85
N TYR A 88 -6.53 6.41 5.11
CA TYR A 88 -7.53 7.39 5.54
C TYR A 88 -7.48 8.66 4.70
N ILE A 89 -6.30 9.26 4.57
CA ILE A 89 -6.13 10.51 3.81
C ILE A 89 -6.44 10.26 2.33
N ALA A 90 -5.92 9.18 1.73
CA ALA A 90 -6.20 8.83 0.33
C ALA A 90 -7.71 8.71 0.08
N GLN A 91 -8.44 8.03 0.98
CA GLN A 91 -9.89 7.89 0.93
C GLN A 91 -10.61 9.26 1.01
N GLN A 92 -10.17 10.16 1.90
CA GLN A 92 -10.75 11.51 2.01
C GLN A 92 -10.51 12.35 0.74
N TYR A 93 -9.40 12.14 0.04
CA TYR A 93 -9.12 12.78 -1.25
C TYR A 93 -9.76 12.06 -2.45
N GLY A 94 -10.59 11.03 -2.20
CA GLY A 94 -11.38 10.33 -3.20
C GLY A 94 -10.61 9.30 -4.03
N ALA A 95 -9.47 8.83 -3.55
CA ALA A 95 -8.78 7.68 -4.14
C ALA A 95 -9.66 6.41 -4.06
N VAL A 96 -9.47 5.47 -4.97
CA VAL A 96 -10.24 4.21 -5.05
C VAL A 96 -9.43 3.00 -4.62
N GLY A 97 -8.13 3.16 -4.35
CA GLY A 97 -7.25 2.12 -3.84
C GLY A 97 -5.90 2.70 -3.42
N VAL A 98 -5.17 1.97 -2.58
CA VAL A 98 -3.83 2.35 -2.13
C VAL A 98 -2.87 1.17 -2.27
N LEU A 99 -1.68 1.45 -2.77
CA LEU A 99 -0.54 0.55 -2.79
C LEU A 99 0.54 1.14 -1.87
N ILE A 100 1.06 0.33 -0.94
CA ILE A 100 2.09 0.79 0.02
C ILE A 100 3.33 -0.08 -0.15
N TYR A 101 4.49 0.52 -0.34
CA TYR A 101 5.76 -0.20 -0.46
C TYR A 101 6.82 0.38 0.46
N SER A 102 7.85 -0.41 0.79
CA SER A 102 9.05 0.07 1.48
C SER A 102 10.07 0.49 0.44
N ASP A 103 10.38 1.79 0.37
CA ASP A 103 11.43 2.28 -0.53
C ASP A 103 12.82 1.89 0.00
N PRO A 104 13.78 1.51 -0.87
CA PRO A 104 15.14 1.21 -0.42
C PRO A 104 15.87 2.39 0.26
N ALA A 105 15.42 3.63 0.04
CA ALA A 105 15.92 4.80 0.76
C ALA A 105 15.59 4.76 2.25
N ASP A 106 14.45 4.13 2.60
CA ASP A 106 13.93 4.08 3.97
C ASP A 106 14.24 2.74 4.64
N ASP A 107 14.11 1.62 3.91
CA ASP A 107 14.28 0.27 4.42
C ASP A 107 14.74 -0.68 3.30
N GLY A 108 16.02 -0.68 2.98
CA GLY A 108 16.62 -1.50 1.94
C GLY A 108 18.10 -1.22 1.73
N TYR A 109 18.63 -1.60 0.59
CA TYR A 109 20.07 -1.60 0.27
C TYR A 109 20.76 -0.22 0.40
N PHE A 110 20.01 0.86 0.33
CA PHE A 110 20.55 2.21 0.46
C PHE A 110 20.91 2.55 1.92
N ARG A 111 20.31 1.84 2.89
CA ARG A 111 20.55 2.01 4.33
C ARG A 111 21.69 1.15 4.84
N GLY A 112 21.99 0.03 4.17
CA GLY A 112 23.02 -0.92 4.58
C GLY A 112 22.71 -2.34 4.15
N ASP A 113 23.32 -3.32 4.84
CA ASP A 113 23.16 -4.72 4.50
C ASP A 113 21.73 -5.20 4.68
N MET A 114 21.23 -5.87 3.65
CA MET A 114 19.90 -6.46 3.64
C MET A 114 19.93 -7.85 4.31
N TYR A 115 18.75 -8.26 4.79
CA TYR A 115 18.56 -9.62 5.29
C TYR A 115 18.98 -10.67 4.23
N PRO A 116 19.68 -11.77 4.61
CA PRO A 116 20.00 -12.20 5.98
C PRO A 116 21.32 -11.63 6.56
N ARG A 117 22.09 -10.84 5.83
CA ARG A 117 23.35 -10.27 6.32
C ARG A 117 23.15 -9.12 7.29
N GLY A 118 22.08 -8.36 7.13
CA GLY A 118 21.76 -7.19 7.92
C GLY A 118 20.27 -7.03 8.17
N PRO A 119 19.86 -5.93 8.80
CA PRO A 119 18.50 -5.75 9.25
C PRO A 119 17.56 -5.21 8.16
N TYR A 120 18.10 -4.71 7.05
CA TYR A 120 17.28 -4.04 6.04
C TYR A 120 16.60 -5.01 5.09
N ARG A 121 15.54 -4.53 4.48
CA ARG A 121 14.60 -5.31 3.70
C ARG A 121 15.19 -5.70 2.33
N PRO A 122 15.17 -7.00 1.95
CA PRO A 122 15.50 -7.42 0.59
C PRO A 122 14.39 -7.02 -0.39
N GLU A 123 14.71 -7.07 -1.68
CA GLU A 123 13.87 -6.52 -2.75
C GLU A 123 12.45 -7.09 -2.83
N THR A 124 12.27 -8.35 -2.46
CA THR A 124 10.98 -9.05 -2.53
C THR A 124 10.18 -9.02 -1.22
N ALA A 125 10.79 -8.54 -0.13
CA ALA A 125 10.12 -8.54 1.16
C ALA A 125 9.03 -7.46 1.27
N VAL A 126 7.94 -7.82 1.93
CA VAL A 126 6.75 -6.99 2.09
C VAL A 126 6.50 -6.68 3.56
N GLN A 127 6.20 -5.44 3.87
CA GLN A 127 5.77 -5.06 5.22
C GLN A 127 4.27 -5.27 5.38
N ARG A 128 3.89 -6.22 6.25
CA ARG A 128 2.50 -6.50 6.62
C ARG A 128 2.05 -5.61 7.77
N GLY A 129 0.74 -5.44 7.93
CA GLY A 129 0.17 -4.76 9.09
C GLY A 129 -1.26 -4.32 8.86
N SER A 130 -1.92 -3.85 9.94
CA SER A 130 -3.27 -3.31 9.86
C SER A 130 -3.28 -1.89 9.30
N ILE A 131 -4.29 -1.61 8.48
CA ILE A 131 -4.61 -0.27 7.99
C ILE A 131 -5.82 0.35 8.71
N GLN A 132 -6.22 -0.21 9.85
CA GLN A 132 -7.21 0.44 10.72
C GLN A 132 -6.80 1.89 11.02
N PHE A 133 -7.79 2.73 11.26
CA PHE A 133 -7.58 4.14 11.59
C PHE A 133 -7.23 4.34 13.08
N LEU A 134 -6.33 3.50 13.59
CA LEU A 134 -6.00 3.42 15.02
C LEU A 134 -5.67 4.76 15.70
N PRO A 135 -4.97 5.71 15.06
CA PRO A 135 -4.74 7.02 15.68
C PRO A 135 -6.00 7.87 15.84
N ILE A 136 -7.07 7.55 15.08
CA ILE A 136 -8.35 8.29 15.10
C ILE A 136 -9.40 7.48 15.88
N TYR A 137 -9.48 6.18 15.61
CA TYR A 137 -10.43 5.24 16.22
C TYR A 137 -9.66 4.04 16.81
N PRO A 138 -9.10 4.17 18.00
CA PRO A 138 -8.39 3.06 18.66
C PRO A 138 -9.35 1.93 19.04
N GLY A 139 -8.91 0.69 18.85
CA GLY A 139 -9.68 -0.49 19.21
C GLY A 139 -10.70 -0.94 18.15
N ASP A 140 -11.85 -1.42 18.60
CA ASP A 140 -12.93 -1.92 17.75
C ASP A 140 -13.67 -0.74 17.09
N PRO A 141 -13.69 -0.64 15.74
CA PRO A 141 -14.38 0.45 15.05
C PRO A 141 -15.90 0.46 15.25
N THR A 142 -16.49 -0.67 15.70
CA THR A 142 -17.92 -0.74 16.02
C THR A 142 -18.27 -0.09 17.36
N THR A 143 -17.29 0.16 18.22
CA THR A 143 -17.48 0.72 19.54
C THR A 143 -16.55 1.91 19.81
N PRO A 144 -16.60 2.99 18.97
CA PRO A 144 -15.71 4.13 19.15
C PRO A 144 -15.88 4.77 20.53
N GLY A 145 -14.77 4.91 21.27
CA GLY A 145 -14.76 5.51 22.60
C GLY A 145 -15.23 4.61 23.76
N VAL A 146 -15.58 3.34 23.48
CA VAL A 146 -16.02 2.36 24.48
C VAL A 146 -15.26 1.06 24.29
N ALA A 147 -14.88 0.40 25.40
CA ALA A 147 -14.26 -0.92 25.33
C ALA A 147 -15.23 -1.97 24.77
N SER A 148 -14.77 -2.73 23.79
CA SER A 148 -15.54 -3.83 23.18
C SER A 148 -15.42 -5.09 24.04
N THR A 149 -16.16 -5.14 25.16
CA THR A 149 -16.21 -6.29 26.06
C THR A 149 -17.26 -7.31 25.61
N LEU A 150 -17.14 -8.55 26.08
CA LEU A 150 -18.07 -9.64 25.70
C LEU A 150 -19.50 -9.40 26.20
N ASP A 151 -19.65 -8.67 27.27
CA ASP A 151 -20.94 -8.30 27.88
C ASP A 151 -21.53 -7.01 27.32
N LEU A 152 -20.83 -6.32 26.39
CA LEU A 152 -21.36 -5.12 25.76
C LEU A 152 -22.54 -5.48 24.85
N PRO A 153 -23.75 -4.93 25.11
CA PRO A 153 -24.90 -5.22 24.27
C PRO A 153 -24.72 -4.82 22.80
N ASP A 154 -25.23 -5.62 21.87
CA ASP A 154 -25.15 -5.32 20.43
C ASP A 154 -25.78 -3.97 20.07
N SER A 155 -26.79 -3.51 20.83
CA SER A 155 -27.39 -2.18 20.67
C SER A 155 -26.43 -1.02 20.89
N LYS A 156 -25.26 -1.27 21.51
CA LYS A 156 -24.19 -0.29 21.72
C LYS A 156 -23.13 -0.34 20.62
N ARG A 157 -23.24 -1.30 19.69
CA ARG A 157 -22.33 -1.44 18.57
C ARG A 157 -22.89 -0.76 17.32
N ILE A 158 -22.01 -0.08 16.59
CA ILE A 158 -22.35 0.43 15.27
C ILE A 158 -22.41 -0.77 14.32
N PRO A 159 -23.51 -0.97 13.58
CA PRO A 159 -23.58 -2.01 12.55
C PRO A 159 -22.45 -1.87 11.53
N VAL A 160 -21.88 -2.99 11.08
CA VAL A 160 -20.70 -3.02 10.19
C VAL A 160 -20.96 -2.28 8.87
N ASP A 161 -22.19 -2.35 8.35
CA ASP A 161 -22.64 -1.63 7.15
C ASP A 161 -22.72 -0.10 7.33
N LYS A 162 -22.66 0.38 8.57
CA LYS A 162 -22.69 1.81 8.92
C LYS A 162 -21.34 2.39 9.35
N LEU A 163 -20.25 1.63 9.25
CA LEU A 163 -18.90 2.03 9.67
C LEU A 163 -18.16 2.94 8.67
N GLN A 164 -18.85 3.64 7.80
CA GLN A 164 -18.32 4.31 6.60
C GLN A 164 -17.06 5.20 6.78
N ASN A 165 -16.84 5.76 7.98
CA ASN A 165 -15.70 6.65 8.23
C ASN A 165 -14.76 6.14 9.33
N ASN A 166 -15.09 5.06 9.99
CA ASN A 166 -14.33 4.54 11.13
C ASN A 166 -13.33 3.46 10.71
N GLN A 167 -13.43 3.00 9.48
CA GLN A 167 -12.58 1.95 8.91
C GLN A 167 -12.26 2.21 7.44
N PRO A 168 -11.23 1.58 6.88
CA PRO A 168 -10.92 1.65 5.46
C PRO A 168 -12.09 1.16 4.59
N SER A 169 -12.43 1.92 3.57
CA SER A 169 -13.47 1.58 2.58
C SER A 169 -12.90 1.35 1.18
N ILE A 170 -11.60 1.59 1.00
CA ILE A 170 -10.89 1.35 -0.27
C ILE A 170 -9.83 0.25 -0.08
N PRO A 171 -9.67 -0.67 -1.05
CA PRO A 171 -8.68 -1.72 -0.96
C PRO A 171 -7.25 -1.14 -0.86
N THR A 172 -6.46 -1.74 0.03
CA THR A 172 -5.08 -1.32 0.28
C THR A 172 -4.19 -2.55 0.34
N ASN A 173 -3.16 -2.60 -0.52
CA ASN A 173 -2.22 -3.71 -0.60
C ASN A 173 -0.80 -3.25 -0.33
N PRO A 174 -0.02 -4.04 0.46
CA PRO A 174 1.41 -3.83 0.58
C PRO A 174 2.14 -4.46 -0.61
N LEU A 175 3.20 -3.81 -1.06
CA LEU A 175 4.10 -4.29 -2.12
C LEU A 175 5.53 -4.35 -1.61
N SER A 176 6.32 -5.22 -2.22
CA SER A 176 7.77 -5.12 -2.20
C SER A 176 8.24 -3.94 -3.08
N TYR A 177 9.49 -3.47 -2.90
CA TYR A 177 10.01 -2.48 -3.84
C TYR A 177 10.35 -3.10 -5.21
N HIS A 178 10.56 -4.42 -5.28
CA HIS A 178 10.64 -5.16 -6.54
C HIS A 178 9.35 -5.01 -7.35
N ASP A 179 8.18 -5.18 -6.72
CA ASP A 179 6.88 -5.08 -7.40
C ASP A 179 6.43 -3.63 -7.62
N ALA A 180 6.84 -2.71 -6.77
CA ALA A 180 6.58 -1.28 -6.93
C ALA A 180 7.41 -0.65 -8.05
N ALA A 181 8.65 -1.15 -8.29
CA ALA A 181 9.57 -0.59 -9.27
C ALA A 181 9.01 -0.52 -10.70
N PRO A 182 8.41 -1.58 -11.29
CA PRO A 182 7.84 -1.50 -12.62
C PRO A 182 6.67 -0.50 -12.72
N ILE A 183 5.90 -0.34 -11.65
CA ILE A 183 4.81 0.66 -11.59
C ILE A 183 5.41 2.06 -11.61
N LEU A 184 6.32 2.37 -10.67
CA LEU A 184 6.99 3.67 -10.57
C LEU A 184 7.71 4.04 -11.85
N LYS A 185 8.41 3.08 -12.46
CA LYS A 185 9.12 3.30 -13.74
C LYS A 185 8.18 3.58 -14.92
N ALA A 186 6.95 3.05 -14.86
CA ALA A 186 5.94 3.27 -15.87
C ALA A 186 5.15 4.59 -15.67
N LEU A 187 5.27 5.23 -14.51
CA LEU A 187 4.64 6.52 -14.27
C LEU A 187 5.26 7.58 -15.18
N GLY A 188 4.39 8.34 -15.83
CA GLY A 188 4.76 9.52 -16.58
C GLY A 188 4.38 10.82 -15.84
N GLY A 189 4.14 11.88 -16.61
CA GLY A 189 3.77 13.17 -16.07
C GLY A 189 4.96 13.95 -15.52
N ALA A 190 4.69 14.85 -14.56
CA ALA A 190 5.72 15.65 -13.94
C ALA A 190 6.68 14.80 -13.10
N GLU A 191 7.95 15.17 -13.11
CA GLU A 191 8.92 14.63 -12.16
C GLU A 191 8.47 14.94 -10.73
N SER A 192 8.62 13.96 -9.83
CA SER A 192 8.29 14.20 -8.43
C SER A 192 9.28 15.18 -7.77
N PRO A 193 8.86 15.93 -6.75
CA PRO A 193 9.77 16.81 -6.00
C PRO A 193 11.04 16.07 -5.56
N ARG A 194 12.15 16.79 -5.46
CA ARG A 194 13.45 16.20 -5.15
C ARG A 194 13.45 15.42 -3.83
N ASP A 195 12.76 15.91 -2.83
CA ASP A 195 12.58 15.30 -1.51
C ASP A 195 11.63 14.09 -1.51
N TRP A 196 10.92 13.86 -2.64
CA TRP A 196 10.07 12.69 -2.84
C TRP A 196 10.77 11.56 -3.62
N GLN A 197 11.97 11.81 -4.14
CA GLN A 197 12.74 10.78 -4.82
C GLN A 197 13.15 9.70 -3.82
N GLY A 198 13.04 8.44 -4.21
CA GLY A 198 13.52 7.31 -3.45
C GLY A 198 14.91 6.83 -3.95
N ALA A 199 15.27 5.60 -3.59
CA ALA A 199 16.56 5.03 -3.95
C ALA A 199 16.49 3.96 -5.06
N LEU A 200 15.36 3.78 -5.73
CA LEU A 200 15.34 2.97 -6.95
C LEU A 200 16.12 3.67 -8.07
N PRO A 201 16.76 2.91 -8.98
CA PRO A 201 17.74 3.46 -9.94
C PRO A 201 17.08 4.15 -11.15
N PHE A 202 16.09 5.00 -10.90
CA PHE A 202 15.42 5.82 -11.91
C PHE A 202 14.70 7.02 -11.25
N THR A 203 14.43 8.06 -12.04
CA THR A 203 13.68 9.23 -11.58
C THR A 203 12.21 8.88 -11.36
N TYR A 204 11.66 9.26 -10.21
CA TYR A 204 10.25 9.09 -9.89
C TYR A 204 9.42 10.20 -10.51
N HIS A 205 8.26 9.82 -11.07
CA HIS A 205 7.27 10.72 -11.64
C HIS A 205 5.94 10.59 -10.89
N LEU A 206 5.13 11.63 -10.94
CA LEU A 206 3.89 11.71 -10.17
C LEU A 206 2.72 10.90 -10.78
N GLY A 207 2.83 10.49 -12.06
CA GLY A 207 1.74 9.81 -12.76
C GLY A 207 0.83 10.77 -13.54
N ALA A 208 -0.33 10.29 -14.00
CA ALA A 208 -1.23 11.06 -14.84
C ALA A 208 -1.80 12.30 -14.13
N GLY A 209 -1.78 13.44 -14.81
CA GLY A 209 -2.41 14.69 -14.37
C GLY A 209 -1.53 15.92 -14.30
N GLY A 210 -0.22 15.83 -14.55
CA GLY A 210 0.64 17.00 -14.66
C GLY A 210 0.47 17.70 -16.02
N THR A 211 0.35 19.03 -16.00
CA THR A 211 0.22 19.90 -17.19
C THR A 211 1.49 20.01 -18.02
N HIS A 212 2.30 18.96 -18.15
CA HIS A 212 3.41 18.95 -19.07
C HIS A 212 3.16 17.99 -20.23
N SER A 213 3.15 18.56 -21.42
CA SER A 213 2.88 18.06 -22.75
C SER A 213 3.91 17.01 -23.24
N THR A 214 4.02 15.90 -22.56
CA THR A 214 4.50 14.68 -23.19
C THR A 214 3.36 13.68 -23.09
N PRO A 215 2.84 13.16 -24.22
CA PRO A 215 1.74 12.21 -24.15
C PRO A 215 2.20 11.01 -23.34
N PRO A 216 1.38 10.53 -22.37
CA PRO A 216 1.74 9.40 -21.55
C PRO A 216 1.96 8.18 -22.46
N LYS A 217 3.12 7.56 -22.35
CA LYS A 217 3.32 6.21 -22.85
C LYS A 217 2.43 5.29 -22.03
N SER A 218 1.19 5.07 -22.49
CA SER A 218 0.19 4.13 -21.95
C SER A 218 -0.22 4.34 -20.48
N PRO A 219 -1.51 4.32 -20.14
CA PRO A 219 -1.96 4.35 -18.77
C PRO A 219 -1.47 3.11 -18.01
N SER A 220 -0.78 3.33 -16.92
CA SER A 220 -0.44 2.25 -15.98
C SER A 220 -1.70 1.90 -15.21
N THR A 221 -2.31 0.78 -15.54
CA THR A 221 -3.52 0.27 -14.89
C THR A 221 -3.15 -0.85 -13.94
N CYS A 222 -3.57 -0.77 -12.71
CA CYS A 222 -3.35 -1.80 -11.70
C CYS A 222 -4.68 -2.41 -11.30
N THR A 223 -4.79 -3.74 -11.36
CA THR A 223 -5.96 -4.49 -10.91
C THR A 223 -5.59 -5.25 -9.64
N SER A 224 -6.26 -4.98 -8.55
CA SER A 224 -6.08 -5.69 -7.27
C SER A 224 -7.32 -6.57 -7.03
N THR A 225 -7.14 -7.87 -7.13
CA THR A 225 -8.19 -8.86 -6.81
C THR A 225 -7.80 -9.60 -5.53
N ARG A 226 -8.62 -9.53 -4.50
CA ARG A 226 -8.48 -10.35 -3.30
C ARG A 226 -9.57 -11.42 -3.29
N THR A 227 -9.19 -12.66 -3.41
CA THR A 227 -10.07 -13.79 -3.07
C THR A 227 -10.08 -13.97 -1.56
N SER A 228 -11.23 -13.81 -0.93
CA SER A 228 -11.43 -14.21 0.46
C SER A 228 -11.27 -15.74 0.55
N PRO A 229 -10.51 -16.26 1.52
CA PRO A 229 -10.57 -17.70 1.78
C PRO A 229 -11.98 -18.04 2.22
N SER A 230 -12.63 -19.00 1.52
CA SER A 230 -13.88 -19.60 1.96
C SER A 230 -13.64 -20.23 3.33
N ALA A 231 -14.50 -19.91 4.29
CA ALA A 231 -14.52 -20.59 5.58
C ALA A 231 -14.66 -22.09 5.35
N PRO A 232 -13.93 -22.95 6.08
CA PRO A 232 -14.15 -24.40 6.02
C PRO A 232 -15.57 -24.68 6.49
N SER A 233 -16.35 -25.35 5.64
CA SER A 233 -17.65 -25.89 6.01
C SER A 233 -17.43 -26.96 7.10
N GLY A 234 -17.76 -26.62 8.34
CA GLY A 234 -17.76 -27.56 9.44
C GLY A 234 -18.86 -28.60 9.22
N THR A 235 -18.48 -29.83 9.23
CA THR A 235 -19.31 -30.99 9.55
C THR A 235 -18.94 -31.46 10.94
#